data_099a259a7b132b21df385277df1f8dab
#
_entry.id   099a259a7b132b21df385277df1f8dab
#
_cell.length_a   1.000
_cell.length_b   1.000
_cell.length_c   1.000
_cell.angle_alpha   90.00
_cell.angle_beta   90.00
_cell.angle_gamma   90.00
#
_symmetry.space_group_name_H-M   'P 1'
#
loop_
_entity.id
_entity.type
_entity.pdbx_description
1 polymer ?
#
loop_
_entity_poly.entity_id
_entity_poly.type
_entity_poly.pdbx_seq_one_letter_code
_entity_poly.pdbx_strand_id
1 'polypeptide(L)'
;FFDDQVYLPEPDKTEAKYKKYRTKAVAYLGDTFYHPKKKPTRLIFADGSEAVRREIRRVIETNFSDEVEVVFPGDDFVDVHKKGVSKGAALQKLCNMWDISLSEVIAFGNTENDVSMLKMAGISYAVKNADEYARSAAGSICDSNGNDGVAKVLAEYLV
;
A
#
# COMPACT_ATOMS: atom_id res chain seq x y z
N PHE A 1 10.01 6.74 7.33
CA PHE A 1 9.36 7.71 6.45
C PHE A 1 8.64 8.73 7.31
N PHE A 2 9.05 9.97 7.30
CA PHE A 2 8.36 11.10 7.96
C PHE A 2 8.76 12.42 7.27
N ASP A 3 7.97 13.46 7.44
CA ASP A 3 8.20 14.79 6.84
C ASP A 3 8.41 14.74 5.32
N ASP A 4 7.74 13.81 4.64
CA ASP A 4 7.80 13.64 3.18
C ASP A 4 9.18 13.24 2.63
N GLN A 5 10.09 12.80 3.49
CA GLN A 5 11.43 12.31 3.13
C GLN A 5 11.58 10.82 3.36
N VAL A 6 12.46 10.21 2.59
CA VAL A 6 12.95 8.84 2.78
C VAL A 6 14.23 8.90 3.57
N TYR A 7 14.33 8.09 4.61
CA TYR A 7 15.53 7.99 5.43
C TYR A 7 16.09 6.58 5.33
N LEU A 8 17.38 6.47 5.13
CA LEU A 8 18.17 5.23 5.13
C LEU A 8 19.28 5.33 6.17
N PRO A 9 19.77 4.21 6.71
CA PRO A 9 20.94 4.23 7.58
C PRO A 9 22.19 4.68 6.81
N GLU A 10 22.39 4.15 5.62
CA GLU A 10 23.53 4.41 4.75
C GLU A 10 23.16 4.21 3.28
N PRO A 11 23.97 4.68 2.31
CA PRO A 11 23.77 4.39 0.90
C PRO A 11 23.85 2.88 0.63
N ASP A 12 22.82 2.32 0.03
CA ASP A 12 22.80 0.92 -0.36
C ASP A 12 22.04 0.69 -1.68
N LYS A 13 21.98 -0.58 -2.12
CA LYS A 13 21.23 -1.00 -3.32
C LYS A 13 19.72 -0.70 -3.25
N THR A 14 19.18 -0.50 -2.06
CA THR A 14 17.76 -0.17 -1.81
C THR A 14 17.44 1.23 -2.34
N GLU A 15 18.42 2.14 -2.31
CA GLU A 15 18.27 3.49 -2.84
C GLU A 15 17.93 3.49 -4.34
N ALA A 16 18.59 2.61 -5.12
CA ALA A 16 18.31 2.51 -6.56
C ALA A 16 16.87 2.06 -6.84
N LYS A 17 16.32 1.13 -6.05
CA LYS A 17 14.91 0.74 -6.11
C LYS A 17 13.99 1.89 -5.76
N TYR A 18 14.32 2.65 -4.71
CA TYR A 18 13.55 3.82 -4.30
C TYR A 18 13.53 4.92 -5.35
N LYS A 19 14.67 5.24 -5.95
CA LYS A 19 14.78 6.26 -7.02
C LYS A 19 13.97 5.90 -8.25
N LYS A 20 13.82 4.62 -8.56
CA LYS A 20 12.99 4.15 -9.69
C LYS A 20 11.51 4.48 -9.51
N TYR A 21 11.02 4.47 -8.28
CA TYR A 21 9.58 4.64 -7.99
C TYR A 21 9.23 6.00 -7.38
N ARG A 22 10.23 6.80 -6.95
CA ARG A 22 9.99 8.07 -6.27
C ARG A 22 11.07 9.10 -6.60
N THR A 23 10.63 10.34 -6.78
CA THR A 23 11.48 11.50 -7.06
C THR A 23 11.96 12.23 -5.79
N LYS A 24 11.63 11.74 -4.59
CA LYS A 24 11.96 12.42 -3.33
C LYS A 24 13.41 12.17 -2.91
N ALA A 25 13.99 13.19 -2.29
CA ALA A 25 15.34 13.12 -1.75
C ALA A 25 15.44 12.03 -0.67
N VAL A 26 16.55 11.32 -0.68
CA VAL A 26 16.93 10.37 0.36
C VAL A 26 17.92 11.06 1.29
N ALA A 27 17.70 10.95 2.58
CA ALA A 27 18.62 11.40 3.62
C ALA A 27 19.20 10.20 4.36
N TYR A 28 20.48 10.29 4.73
CA TYR A 28 21.18 9.25 5.44
C TYR A 28 21.35 9.65 6.91
N LEU A 29 20.95 8.77 7.82
CA LEU A 29 20.93 9.05 9.26
C LEU A 29 22.04 8.34 10.04
N GLY A 30 22.78 7.42 9.43
CA GLY A 30 23.77 6.61 10.14
C GLY A 30 23.13 5.88 11.33
N ASP A 31 23.83 5.80 12.44
CA ASP A 31 23.35 5.13 13.66
C ASP A 31 22.06 5.73 14.21
N THR A 32 21.76 7.01 13.95
CA THR A 32 20.52 7.65 14.42
C THR A 32 19.27 7.11 13.75
N PHE A 33 19.42 6.37 12.66
CA PHE A 33 18.30 5.68 11.97
C PHE A 33 17.59 4.69 12.91
N TYR A 34 18.34 3.99 13.75
CA TYR A 34 17.82 2.99 14.68
C TYR A 34 17.20 3.61 15.96
N HIS A 35 17.45 4.92 16.18
CA HIS A 35 16.95 5.67 17.33
C HIS A 35 16.30 6.99 16.88
N PRO A 36 15.24 6.93 16.07
CA PRO A 36 14.64 8.13 15.49
C PRO A 36 13.99 9.00 16.57
N LYS A 37 14.26 10.30 16.51
CA LYS A 37 13.64 11.29 17.43
C LYS A 37 12.13 11.43 17.20
N LYS A 38 11.66 11.13 16.01
CA LYS A 38 10.23 11.12 15.65
C LYS A 38 9.82 9.70 15.26
N LYS A 39 8.63 9.30 15.65
CA LYS A 39 8.07 8.00 15.20
C LYS A 39 7.87 8.02 13.68
N PRO A 40 8.34 7.01 12.97
CA PRO A 40 8.14 6.92 11.52
C PRO A 40 6.65 6.71 11.22
N THR A 41 6.19 7.24 10.09
CA THR A 41 4.82 7.01 9.59
C THR A 41 4.68 5.56 9.09
N ARG A 42 5.75 5.03 8.51
CA ARG A 42 5.86 3.62 8.09
C ARG A 42 7.32 3.21 7.97
N LEU A 43 7.56 1.92 8.06
CA LEU A 43 8.82 1.28 7.72
C LEU A 43 8.65 0.55 6.38
N ILE A 44 9.71 0.54 5.59
CA ILE A 44 9.71 -0.15 4.29
C ILE A 44 10.98 -1.00 4.21
N PHE A 45 10.78 -2.26 3.90
CA PHE A 45 11.87 -3.16 3.54
C PHE A 45 11.83 -3.40 2.04
N ALA A 46 12.96 -3.25 1.37
CA ALA A 46 13.06 -3.43 -0.06
C ALA A 46 13.91 -4.67 -0.39
N ASP A 47 13.25 -5.75 -0.76
CA ASP A 47 13.90 -6.97 -1.22
C ASP A 47 13.07 -7.65 -2.31
N GLY A 48 13.70 -7.98 -3.45
CA GLY A 48 13.05 -8.67 -4.55
C GLY A 48 12.83 -10.17 -4.31
N SER A 49 13.40 -10.74 -3.23
CA SER A 49 13.20 -12.15 -2.88
C SER A 49 11.87 -12.33 -2.14
N GLU A 50 10.95 -13.08 -2.73
CA GLU A 50 9.68 -13.41 -2.09
C GLU A 50 9.88 -14.15 -0.75
N ALA A 51 10.85 -15.06 -0.69
CA ALA A 51 11.16 -15.80 0.52
C ALA A 51 11.59 -14.88 1.67
N VAL A 52 12.45 -13.89 1.38
CA VAL A 52 12.89 -12.91 2.36
C VAL A 52 11.71 -12.03 2.80
N ARG A 53 10.89 -11.55 1.88
CA ARG A 53 9.72 -10.72 2.23
C ARG A 53 8.71 -11.48 3.10
N ARG A 54 8.45 -12.76 2.79
CA ARG A 54 7.56 -13.62 3.60
C ARG A 54 8.14 -13.84 5.00
N GLU A 55 9.46 -14.02 5.13
CA GLU A 55 10.11 -14.17 6.44
C GLU A 55 10.04 -12.87 7.25
N ILE A 56 10.28 -11.70 6.63
CA ILE A 56 10.10 -10.39 7.28
C ILE A 56 8.67 -10.27 7.83
N ARG A 57 7.65 -10.56 7.00
CA ARG A 57 6.25 -10.55 7.42
C ARG A 57 6.05 -11.47 8.62
N ARG A 58 6.47 -12.72 8.53
CA ARG A 58 6.31 -13.71 9.59
C ARG A 58 6.90 -13.24 10.92
N VAL A 59 8.13 -12.71 10.89
CA VAL A 59 8.80 -12.20 12.09
C VAL A 59 8.04 -11.03 12.71
N ILE A 60 7.59 -10.08 11.89
CA ILE A 60 6.87 -8.90 12.36
C ILE A 60 5.49 -9.28 12.92
N GLU A 61 4.73 -10.09 12.21
CA GLU A 61 3.39 -10.53 12.66
C GLU A 61 3.46 -11.38 13.92
N THR A 62 4.51 -12.21 14.07
CA THR A 62 4.68 -13.02 15.28
C THR A 62 4.95 -12.17 16.52
N ASN A 63 5.67 -11.06 16.39
CA ASN A 63 6.14 -10.30 17.55
C ASN A 63 5.36 -8.99 17.79
N PHE A 64 4.68 -8.44 16.76
CA PHE A 64 4.08 -7.10 16.81
C PHE A 64 2.67 -7.03 16.21
N SER A 65 1.96 -8.16 16.10
CA SER A 65 0.62 -8.22 15.46
C SER A 65 -0.41 -7.27 16.05
N ASP A 66 -0.26 -6.90 17.32
CA ASP A 66 -1.18 -5.99 18.00
C ASP A 66 -0.86 -4.51 17.76
N GLU A 67 0.35 -4.21 17.26
CA GLU A 67 0.84 -2.83 17.10
C GLU A 67 0.89 -2.39 15.64
N VAL A 68 1.19 -3.32 14.74
CA VAL A 68 1.44 -3.01 13.33
C VAL A 68 0.68 -3.94 12.38
N GLU A 69 0.54 -3.48 11.16
CA GLU A 69 0.11 -4.26 10.00
C GLU A 69 1.22 -4.32 8.96
N VAL A 70 1.32 -5.46 8.29
CA VAL A 70 2.30 -5.71 7.23
C VAL A 70 1.56 -5.96 5.93
N VAL A 71 1.94 -5.26 4.87
CA VAL A 71 1.34 -5.43 3.53
C VAL A 71 2.43 -5.48 2.46
N PHE A 72 2.15 -6.15 1.37
CA PHE A 72 2.97 -6.16 0.17
C PHE A 72 2.39 -5.19 -0.87
N PRO A 73 2.98 -3.99 -1.05
CA PRO A 73 2.49 -3.04 -2.07
C PRO A 73 2.96 -3.38 -3.48
N GLY A 74 3.60 -4.52 -3.66
CA GLY A 74 4.17 -5.03 -4.90
C GLY A 74 5.29 -6.02 -4.65
N ASP A 75 5.98 -6.44 -5.71
CA ASP A 75 6.95 -7.54 -5.67
C ASP A 75 8.30 -7.19 -5.04
N ASP A 76 8.59 -5.93 -4.79
CA ASP A 76 9.88 -5.47 -4.30
C ASP A 76 9.88 -4.98 -2.84
N PHE A 77 8.69 -4.86 -2.21
CA PHE A 77 8.58 -4.15 -0.93
C PHE A 77 7.73 -4.89 0.10
N VAL A 78 8.08 -4.66 1.36
CA VAL A 78 7.25 -4.94 2.54
C VAL A 78 7.01 -3.61 3.24
N ASP A 79 5.76 -3.18 3.33
CA ASP A 79 5.36 -2.00 4.08
C ASP A 79 4.85 -2.41 5.46
N VAL A 80 5.34 -1.72 6.49
CA VAL A 80 4.90 -1.90 7.87
C VAL A 80 4.39 -0.55 8.39
N HIS A 81 3.18 -0.53 8.87
CA HIS A 81 2.55 0.67 9.41
C HIS A 81 1.76 0.36 10.68
N LYS A 82 1.36 1.40 11.38
CA LYS A 82 0.57 1.25 12.60
C LYS A 82 -0.73 0.51 12.30
N LYS A 83 -1.12 -0.38 13.20
CA LYS A 83 -2.39 -1.11 13.13
C LYS A 83 -3.59 -0.17 12.97
N GLY A 84 -4.53 -0.54 12.12
CA GLY A 84 -5.69 0.28 11.77
C GLY A 84 -5.43 1.39 10.75
N VAL A 85 -4.20 1.50 10.24
CA VAL A 85 -3.86 2.42 9.15
C VAL A 85 -3.93 1.65 7.83
N SER A 86 -4.98 1.88 7.05
CA SER A 86 -5.18 1.19 5.76
C SER A 86 -5.86 2.09 4.75
N LYS A 87 -5.87 1.70 3.47
CA LYS A 87 -6.63 2.43 2.45
C LYS A 87 -8.14 2.40 2.73
N GLY A 88 -8.66 1.31 3.30
CA GLY A 88 -10.06 1.23 3.73
C GLY A 88 -10.37 2.18 4.88
N ALA A 89 -9.50 2.24 5.90
CA ALA A 89 -9.68 3.19 7.00
C ALA A 89 -9.64 4.65 6.52
N ALA A 90 -8.77 4.95 5.55
CA ALA A 90 -8.71 6.28 4.93
C ALA A 90 -9.97 6.57 4.12
N LEU A 91 -10.47 5.61 3.34
CA LEU A 91 -11.72 5.73 2.60
C LEU A 91 -12.90 6.01 3.55
N GLN A 92 -13.05 5.23 4.61
CA GLN A 92 -14.11 5.45 5.60
C GLN A 92 -14.05 6.86 6.19
N LYS A 93 -12.84 7.34 6.50
CA LYS A 93 -12.66 8.69 7.03
C LYS A 93 -13.07 9.76 6.02
N LEU A 94 -12.71 9.61 4.75
CA LEU A 94 -13.11 10.52 3.67
C LEU A 94 -14.62 10.52 3.48
N CYS A 95 -15.24 9.35 3.43
CA CYS A 95 -16.69 9.21 3.31
C CYS A 95 -17.44 9.92 4.45
N ASN A 96 -16.96 9.73 5.69
CA ASN A 96 -17.53 10.41 6.85
C ASN A 96 -17.35 11.94 6.79
N MET A 97 -16.22 12.44 6.26
CA MET A 97 -15.96 13.88 6.13
C MET A 97 -16.81 14.53 5.06
N TRP A 98 -17.19 13.81 4.04
CA TRP A 98 -17.95 14.32 2.89
C TRP A 98 -19.42 13.92 2.91
N ASP A 99 -19.87 13.22 3.96
CA ASP A 99 -21.23 12.68 4.10
C ASP A 99 -21.64 11.80 2.90
N ILE A 100 -20.72 10.95 2.46
CA ILE A 100 -20.89 9.98 1.38
C ILE A 100 -21.02 8.59 1.98
N SER A 101 -22.04 7.82 1.56
CA SER A 101 -22.14 6.41 1.95
C SER A 101 -21.09 5.57 1.23
N LEU A 102 -20.52 4.58 1.93
CA LEU A 102 -19.61 3.60 1.28
C LEU A 102 -20.31 2.85 0.13
N SER A 103 -21.63 2.70 0.17
CA SER A 103 -22.42 2.10 -0.92
C SER A 103 -22.41 2.93 -2.21
N GLU A 104 -22.07 4.21 -2.13
CA GLU A 104 -21.97 5.13 -3.28
C GLU A 104 -20.54 5.23 -3.84
N VAL A 105 -19.60 4.45 -3.29
CA VAL A 105 -18.20 4.49 -3.68
C VAL A 105 -17.90 3.38 -4.69
N ILE A 106 -17.19 3.74 -5.75
CA ILE A 106 -16.54 2.80 -6.66
C ILE A 106 -15.04 2.81 -6.33
N ALA A 107 -14.47 1.66 -6.03
CA ALA A 107 -13.05 1.50 -5.74
C ALA A 107 -12.34 0.63 -6.76
N PHE A 108 -11.11 1.00 -7.10
CA PHE A 108 -10.22 0.23 -7.98
C PHE A 108 -8.93 -0.11 -7.24
N GLY A 109 -8.44 -1.33 -7.43
CA GLY A 109 -7.21 -1.78 -6.78
C GLY A 109 -6.42 -2.79 -7.60
N ASN A 110 -5.17 -2.99 -7.19
CA ASN A 110 -4.28 -3.93 -7.89
C ASN A 110 -3.37 -4.75 -6.97
N THR A 111 -3.21 -4.38 -5.70
CA THR A 111 -2.31 -5.07 -4.77
C THR A 111 -2.92 -5.24 -3.39
N GLU A 112 -2.28 -6.04 -2.54
CA GLU A 112 -2.75 -6.39 -1.20
C GLU A 112 -3.15 -5.17 -0.36
N ASN A 113 -2.44 -4.05 -0.47
CA ASN A 113 -2.75 -2.85 0.29
C ASN A 113 -4.08 -2.18 -0.11
N ASP A 114 -4.71 -2.60 -1.22
CA ASP A 114 -6.03 -2.15 -1.67
C ASP A 114 -7.17 -2.99 -1.07
N VAL A 115 -6.88 -4.18 -0.56
CA VAL A 115 -7.88 -5.16 -0.08
C VAL A 115 -8.90 -4.55 0.87
N SER A 116 -8.44 -3.78 1.85
CA SER A 116 -9.33 -3.14 2.82
C SER A 116 -10.30 -2.14 2.18
N MET A 117 -9.85 -1.38 1.20
CA MET A 117 -10.65 -0.43 0.44
C MET A 117 -11.65 -1.15 -0.49
N LEU A 118 -11.19 -2.16 -1.21
CA LEU A 118 -12.02 -2.95 -2.13
C LEU A 118 -13.18 -3.63 -1.41
N LYS A 119 -12.95 -4.15 -0.19
CA LYS A 119 -13.99 -4.79 0.64
C LYS A 119 -15.01 -3.83 1.22
N MET A 120 -14.67 -2.55 1.37
CA MET A 120 -15.54 -1.55 2.00
C MET A 120 -16.41 -0.78 1.00
N ALA A 121 -15.94 -0.61 -0.22
CA ALA A 121 -16.66 0.11 -1.25
C ALA A 121 -17.92 -0.64 -1.71
N GLY A 122 -18.98 0.09 -2.03
CA GLY A 122 -20.23 -0.48 -2.56
C GLY A 122 -20.03 -1.19 -3.90
N ILE A 123 -19.14 -0.67 -4.73
CA ILE A 123 -18.73 -1.29 -5.99
C ILE A 123 -17.19 -1.33 -6.00
N SER A 124 -16.62 -2.48 -6.31
CA SER A 124 -15.16 -2.59 -6.37
C SER A 124 -14.66 -3.44 -7.53
N TYR A 125 -13.55 -2.99 -8.12
CA TYR A 125 -12.90 -3.65 -9.24
C TYR A 125 -11.42 -3.86 -8.94
N ALA A 126 -10.93 -5.07 -9.20
CA ALA A 126 -9.50 -5.28 -9.38
C ALA A 126 -9.16 -5.23 -10.88
N VAL A 127 -8.03 -4.63 -11.23
CA VAL A 127 -7.56 -4.69 -12.61
C VAL A 127 -7.11 -6.11 -12.95
N LYS A 128 -7.22 -6.52 -14.22
CA LYS A 128 -6.91 -7.89 -14.68
C LYS A 128 -5.50 -8.36 -14.30
N ASN A 129 -4.55 -7.46 -14.27
CA ASN A 129 -3.16 -7.73 -13.87
C ASN A 129 -2.88 -7.43 -12.38
N ALA A 130 -3.92 -7.38 -11.54
CA ALA A 130 -3.79 -7.29 -10.10
C ALA A 130 -3.25 -8.60 -9.50
N ASP A 131 -2.67 -8.49 -8.29
CA ASP A 131 -2.30 -9.67 -7.52
C ASP A 131 -3.53 -10.48 -7.05
N GLU A 132 -3.28 -11.66 -6.52
CA GLU A 132 -4.34 -12.57 -6.07
C GLU A 132 -5.15 -11.98 -4.90
N TYR A 133 -4.51 -11.22 -4.01
CA TYR A 133 -5.17 -10.62 -2.85
C TYR A 133 -6.22 -9.59 -3.28
N ALA A 134 -5.85 -8.66 -4.17
CA ALA A 134 -6.78 -7.66 -4.69
C ALA A 134 -7.88 -8.30 -5.53
N ARG A 135 -7.54 -9.28 -6.39
CA ARG A 135 -8.53 -9.99 -7.22
C ARG A 135 -9.56 -10.76 -6.40
N SER A 136 -9.13 -11.39 -5.30
CA SER A 136 -10.04 -12.12 -4.40
C SER A 136 -10.90 -11.21 -3.53
N ALA A 137 -10.49 -9.96 -3.32
CA ALA A 137 -11.19 -8.99 -2.48
C ALA A 137 -12.20 -8.14 -3.23
N ALA A 138 -12.01 -7.96 -4.54
CA ALA A 138 -12.87 -7.12 -5.37
C ALA A 138 -14.18 -7.84 -5.76
N GLY A 139 -15.25 -7.06 -5.93
CA GLY A 139 -16.54 -7.56 -6.42
C GLY A 139 -16.50 -7.96 -7.89
N SER A 140 -15.63 -7.36 -8.70
CA SER A 140 -15.48 -7.62 -10.14
C SER A 140 -14.04 -7.40 -10.61
N ILE A 141 -13.74 -7.91 -11.80
CA ILE A 141 -12.45 -7.71 -12.47
C ILE A 141 -12.70 -6.84 -13.70
N CYS A 142 -11.95 -5.74 -13.83
CA CYS A 142 -11.95 -4.94 -15.06
C CYS A 142 -10.71 -5.28 -15.93
N ASP A 143 -10.60 -4.67 -17.10
CA ASP A 143 -9.43 -4.84 -17.97
C ASP A 143 -8.15 -4.33 -17.26
N SER A 144 -6.99 -4.66 -17.83
CA SER A 144 -5.71 -4.26 -17.23
C SER A 144 -5.53 -2.73 -17.26
N ASN A 145 -4.66 -2.22 -16.39
CA ASN A 145 -4.30 -0.81 -16.40
C ASN A 145 -3.64 -0.38 -17.73
N GLY A 146 -2.88 -1.27 -18.38
CA GLY A 146 -2.31 -1.03 -19.71
C GLY A 146 -3.33 -0.98 -20.85
N ASN A 147 -4.56 -1.43 -20.60
CA ASN A 147 -5.69 -1.41 -21.55
C ASN A 147 -6.81 -0.47 -21.06
N ASP A 148 -6.49 0.54 -20.28
CA ASP A 148 -7.44 1.55 -19.78
C ASP A 148 -8.63 0.97 -19.01
N GLY A 149 -8.44 -0.14 -18.27
CA GLY A 149 -9.51 -0.86 -17.59
C GLY A 149 -10.35 0.00 -16.65
N VAL A 150 -9.72 0.88 -15.89
CA VAL A 150 -10.40 1.82 -14.99
C VAL A 150 -11.25 2.82 -15.78
N ALA A 151 -10.70 3.41 -16.84
CA ALA A 151 -11.41 4.39 -17.67
C ALA A 151 -12.62 3.78 -18.37
N LYS A 152 -12.52 2.54 -18.86
CA LYS A 152 -13.63 1.81 -19.49
C LYS A 152 -14.80 1.62 -18.52
N VAL A 153 -14.51 1.19 -17.30
CA VAL A 153 -15.55 1.04 -16.26
C VAL A 153 -16.18 2.39 -15.91
N LEU A 154 -15.36 3.44 -15.68
CA LEU A 154 -15.90 4.76 -15.35
C LEU A 154 -16.78 5.33 -16.44
N ALA A 155 -16.49 5.06 -17.71
CA ALA A 155 -17.31 5.49 -18.83
C ALA A 155 -18.75 4.93 -18.77
N GLU A 156 -18.99 3.79 -18.14
CA GLU A 156 -20.32 3.20 -17.95
C GLU A 156 -21.16 3.95 -16.90
N TYR A 157 -20.51 4.69 -16.01
CA TYR A 157 -21.16 5.44 -14.93
C TYR A 157 -21.30 6.94 -15.21
N LEU A 158 -20.62 7.47 -16.23
CA LEU A 158 -20.59 8.90 -16.54
C LEU A 158 -21.51 9.28 -17.71
N VAL A 159 -22.47 8.43 -18.04
CA VAL A 159 -23.44 8.66 -19.12
C VAL A 159 -24.65 9.45 -18.63
#